data_4c190358e4f1b0344803db9e3c1c69c3
#
_entry.id   4c190358e4f1b0344803db9e3c1c69c3
#
_cell.length_a   1.000
_cell.length_b   1.000
_cell.length_c   1.000
_cell.angle_alpha   90.00
_cell.angle_beta   90.00
_cell.angle_gamma   90.00
#
_symmetry.space_group_name_H-M   'P 1'
#
loop_
_entity.id
_entity.type
_entity.pdbx_description
1 polymer ?
#
loop_
_entity_poly.entity_id
_entity_poly.type
_entity_poly.pdbx_seq_one_letter_code
_entity_poly.pdbx_strand_id
1 'polypeptide(L)'
;VIKSSHAITRSKKQLEQVALGGTAVGTGANTPRGYRKIVVKELSRVSKLGLIEQKNMQYSLQSRFAVANASSAIRNFAIELGKISNDIRLMSSGPVAGFSEINIPAVHAGSSIMPGKVNPSLAECMNMICFSIIGNDTTVAFAAQAGQFELNVMLPVMLKAVLDSTDM
;
A
#
# COMPACT_ATOMS: atom_id res chain seq x y z
N VAL A 1 -8.13 -1.38 -13.10
CA VAL A 1 -8.61 -0.74 -11.86
C VAL A 1 -9.47 -1.70 -11.03
N ILE A 2 -10.61 -2.24 -11.53
CA ILE A 2 -11.52 -3.12 -10.75
C ILE A 2 -10.79 -4.38 -10.25
N LYS A 3 -10.03 -5.07 -11.11
CA LYS A 3 -9.29 -6.28 -10.71
C LYS A 3 -8.23 -6.00 -9.66
N SER A 4 -7.52 -4.90 -9.77
CA SER A 4 -6.48 -4.49 -8.82
C SER A 4 -7.07 -4.03 -7.49
N SER A 5 -8.21 -3.34 -7.47
CA SER A 5 -8.92 -3.02 -6.23
C SER A 5 -9.41 -4.28 -5.48
N HIS A 6 -9.87 -5.30 -6.22
CA HIS A 6 -10.19 -6.61 -5.62
C HIS A 6 -8.97 -7.32 -5.05
N ALA A 7 -7.77 -7.12 -5.64
CA ALA A 7 -6.53 -7.67 -5.08
C ALA A 7 -6.19 -7.03 -3.73
N ILE A 8 -6.37 -5.71 -3.59
CA ILE A 8 -6.22 -5.01 -2.31
C ILE A 8 -7.19 -5.57 -1.26
N THR A 9 -8.47 -5.71 -1.62
CA THR A 9 -9.48 -6.28 -0.70
C THR A 9 -9.13 -7.69 -0.26
N ARG A 10 -8.58 -8.53 -1.15
CA ARG A 10 -8.14 -9.89 -0.80
C ARG A 10 -6.92 -9.90 0.12
N SER A 11 -5.96 -8.98 -0.08
CA SER A 11 -4.76 -8.90 0.75
C SER A 11 -5.08 -8.49 2.20
N LYS A 12 -6.13 -7.69 2.42
CA LYS A 12 -6.62 -7.32 3.75
C LYS A 12 -6.86 -8.52 4.65
N LYS A 13 -7.45 -9.61 4.13
CA LYS A 13 -7.72 -10.82 4.90
C LYS A 13 -6.48 -11.48 5.49
N GLN A 14 -5.32 -11.30 4.84
CA GLN A 14 -4.06 -11.82 5.36
C GLN A 14 -3.52 -10.96 6.51
N LEU A 15 -3.78 -9.66 6.48
CA LEU A 15 -3.41 -8.72 7.55
C LEU A 15 -4.28 -8.90 8.81
N GLU A 16 -5.47 -9.49 8.70
CA GLU A 16 -6.33 -9.82 9.84
C GLU A 16 -5.77 -10.95 10.71
N GLN A 17 -4.78 -11.70 10.23
CA GLN A 17 -4.11 -12.76 10.97
C GLN A 17 -2.93 -12.18 11.77
N VAL A 18 -3.07 -12.12 13.08
CA VAL A 18 -2.08 -11.47 13.96
C VAL A 18 -1.27 -12.47 14.79
N ALA A 19 0.02 -12.21 14.93
CA ALA A 19 0.95 -13.04 15.71
C ALA A 19 1.06 -12.60 17.18
N LEU A 20 0.03 -11.93 17.71
CA LEU A 20 0.03 -11.43 19.08
C LEU A 20 0.06 -12.59 20.08
N GLY A 21 0.94 -12.50 21.07
CA GLY A 21 1.15 -13.56 22.06
C GLY A 21 2.10 -14.67 21.64
N GLY A 22 2.72 -14.58 20.44
CA GLY A 22 3.79 -15.49 20.02
C GLY A 22 5.09 -15.33 20.82
N THR A 23 5.27 -14.23 21.53
CA THR A 23 6.52 -13.84 22.19
C THR A 23 7.69 -13.70 21.23
N ALA A 24 8.93 -13.89 21.64
CA ALA A 24 10.12 -13.57 20.86
C ALA A 24 10.20 -14.37 19.54
N VAL A 25 9.93 -15.67 19.58
CA VAL A 25 10.15 -16.59 18.45
C VAL A 25 8.91 -17.42 18.10
N GLY A 26 7.73 -16.98 18.49
CA GLY A 26 6.47 -17.62 18.12
C GLY A 26 6.04 -18.82 18.98
N THR A 27 6.80 -19.15 20.02
CA THR A 27 6.47 -20.26 20.91
C THR A 27 5.41 -19.91 21.97
N GLY A 28 5.26 -18.62 22.29
CA GLY A 28 4.43 -18.16 23.39
C GLY A 28 5.01 -18.48 24.77
N ALA A 29 6.33 -18.68 24.85
CA ALA A 29 7.02 -18.98 26.11
C ALA A 29 6.67 -17.93 27.17
N ASN A 30 6.49 -18.41 28.41
CA ASN A 30 6.15 -17.59 29.59
C ASN A 30 4.79 -16.86 29.54
N THR A 31 3.90 -17.20 28.57
CA THR A 31 2.54 -16.68 28.56
C THR A 31 1.59 -17.61 29.33
N PRO A 32 0.57 -17.07 30.02
CA PRO A 32 -0.47 -17.88 30.66
C PRO A 32 -1.23 -18.75 29.66
N ARG A 33 -1.76 -19.86 30.09
CA ARG A 33 -2.59 -20.75 29.24
C ARG A 33 -3.78 -19.99 28.67
N GLY A 34 -3.94 -20.06 27.36
CA GLY A 34 -5.05 -19.39 26.63
C GLY A 34 -4.82 -17.91 26.33
N TYR A 35 -3.68 -17.34 26.72
CA TYR A 35 -3.37 -15.92 26.54
C TYR A 35 -3.58 -15.44 25.11
N ARG A 36 -3.02 -16.16 24.12
CA ARG A 36 -3.12 -15.78 22.69
C ARG A 36 -4.57 -15.57 22.26
N LYS A 37 -5.42 -16.55 22.54
CA LYS A 37 -6.83 -16.49 22.15
C LYS A 37 -7.55 -15.31 22.80
N ILE A 38 -7.29 -15.05 24.07
CA ILE A 38 -7.92 -13.96 24.82
C ILE A 38 -7.46 -12.61 24.28
N VAL A 39 -6.17 -12.40 24.13
CA VAL A 39 -5.61 -11.10 23.72
C VAL A 39 -6.01 -10.74 22.30
N VAL A 40 -6.04 -11.70 21.36
CA VAL A 40 -6.48 -11.45 19.99
C VAL A 40 -7.97 -11.15 19.94
N LYS A 41 -8.81 -11.87 20.74
CA LYS A 41 -10.23 -11.57 20.86
C LYS A 41 -10.49 -10.15 21.39
N GLU A 42 -9.76 -9.74 22.44
CA GLU A 42 -9.87 -8.37 22.99
C GLU A 42 -9.38 -7.31 22.01
N LEU A 43 -8.28 -7.55 21.32
CA LEU A 43 -7.80 -6.64 20.28
C LEU A 43 -8.83 -6.50 19.15
N SER A 44 -9.44 -7.60 18.71
CA SER A 44 -10.50 -7.60 17.70
C SER A 44 -11.72 -6.79 18.16
N ARG A 45 -12.11 -6.94 19.44
CA ARG A 45 -13.24 -6.19 20.04
C ARG A 45 -12.97 -4.69 20.11
N VAL A 46 -11.78 -4.29 20.57
CA VAL A 46 -11.41 -2.87 20.74
C VAL A 46 -11.21 -2.18 19.40
N SER A 47 -10.52 -2.84 18.46
CA SER A 47 -10.26 -2.29 17.13
C SER A 47 -11.46 -2.32 16.20
N LYS A 48 -12.49 -3.09 16.51
CA LYS A 48 -13.64 -3.39 15.64
C LYS A 48 -13.24 -4.04 14.30
N LEU A 49 -12.07 -4.67 14.25
CA LEU A 49 -11.57 -5.42 13.11
C LEU A 49 -11.78 -6.92 13.33
N GLY A 50 -11.97 -7.67 12.25
CA GLY A 50 -12.14 -9.12 12.29
C GLY A 50 -10.82 -9.87 12.51
N LEU A 51 -10.07 -9.51 13.55
CA LEU A 51 -8.75 -10.08 13.80
C LEU A 51 -8.84 -11.50 14.32
N ILE A 52 -7.98 -12.37 13.81
CA ILE A 52 -7.88 -13.77 14.21
C ILE A 52 -6.45 -14.15 14.58
N GLU A 53 -6.34 -15.18 15.43
CA GLU A 53 -5.03 -15.71 15.83
C GLU A 53 -4.35 -16.38 14.63
N GLN A 54 -3.10 -16.05 14.39
CA GLN A 54 -2.28 -16.74 13.38
C GLN A 54 -1.98 -18.17 13.80
N LYS A 55 -2.26 -19.13 12.91
CA LYS A 55 -2.07 -20.55 13.21
C LYS A 55 -0.59 -20.92 13.41
N ASN A 56 0.30 -20.35 12.57
CA ASN A 56 1.74 -20.54 12.67
C ASN A 56 2.40 -19.23 13.12
N MET A 57 2.59 -19.08 14.42
CA MET A 57 3.19 -17.89 15.02
C MET A 57 4.65 -17.69 14.62
N GLN A 58 5.42 -18.77 14.51
CA GLN A 58 6.83 -18.72 14.10
C GLN A 58 6.95 -18.18 12.68
N TYR A 59 6.14 -18.71 11.76
CA TYR A 59 6.07 -18.18 10.40
C TYR A 59 5.72 -16.68 10.38
N SER A 60 4.72 -16.27 11.16
CA SER A 60 4.22 -14.89 11.14
C SER A 60 5.20 -13.88 11.74
N LEU A 61 6.07 -14.30 12.65
CA LEU A 61 7.08 -13.41 13.24
C LEU A 61 8.29 -13.22 12.33
N GLN A 62 8.67 -14.23 11.56
CA GLN A 62 9.79 -14.13 10.63
C GLN A 62 9.37 -13.66 9.24
N SER A 63 8.25 -14.14 8.73
CA SER A 63 7.75 -13.77 7.41
C SER A 63 6.84 -12.54 7.48
N ARG A 64 7.11 -11.58 6.62
CA ARG A 64 6.27 -10.38 6.45
C ARG A 64 5.46 -10.45 5.16
N PHE A 65 5.19 -11.66 4.69
CA PHE A 65 4.47 -11.93 3.44
C PHE A 65 3.13 -11.18 3.35
N ALA A 66 2.34 -11.14 4.42
CA ALA A 66 1.04 -10.47 4.42
C ALA A 66 1.17 -8.96 4.12
N VAL A 67 2.16 -8.30 4.72
CA VAL A 67 2.42 -6.86 4.49
C VAL A 67 2.98 -6.63 3.09
N ALA A 68 3.94 -7.44 2.66
CA ALA A 68 4.52 -7.35 1.32
C ALA A 68 3.46 -7.60 0.22
N ASN A 69 2.55 -8.56 0.43
CA ASN A 69 1.46 -8.84 -0.50
C ASN A 69 0.44 -7.69 -0.57
N ALA A 70 0.11 -7.07 0.57
CA ALA A 70 -0.76 -5.90 0.59
C ALA A 70 -0.11 -4.70 -0.11
N SER A 71 1.16 -4.43 0.16
CA SER A 71 1.93 -3.39 -0.51
C SER A 71 1.99 -3.59 -2.02
N SER A 72 2.29 -4.80 -2.48
CA SER A 72 2.34 -5.12 -3.91
C SER A 72 0.98 -4.98 -4.60
N ALA A 73 -0.12 -5.25 -3.89
CA ALA A 73 -1.47 -5.01 -4.42
C ALA A 73 -1.75 -3.52 -4.62
N ILE A 74 -1.32 -2.66 -3.69
CA ILE A 74 -1.42 -1.19 -3.79
C ILE A 74 -0.55 -0.69 -4.95
N ARG A 75 0.69 -1.17 -5.06
CA ARG A 75 1.58 -0.84 -6.18
C ARG A 75 0.97 -1.22 -7.54
N ASN A 76 0.38 -2.41 -7.67
CA ASN A 76 -0.26 -2.84 -8.92
C ASN A 76 -1.44 -1.93 -9.29
N PHE A 77 -2.20 -1.47 -8.32
CA PHE A 77 -3.25 -0.48 -8.53
C PHE A 77 -2.68 0.87 -9.00
N ALA A 78 -1.59 1.34 -8.37
CA ALA A 78 -0.90 2.56 -8.78
C ALA A 78 -0.33 2.48 -10.20
N ILE A 79 0.19 1.33 -10.63
CA ILE A 79 0.67 1.13 -12.01
C ILE A 79 -0.46 1.34 -13.02
N GLU A 80 -1.66 0.80 -12.77
CA GLU A 80 -2.81 0.99 -13.66
C GLU A 80 -3.29 2.45 -13.67
N LEU A 81 -3.34 3.12 -12.51
CA LEU A 81 -3.70 4.53 -12.44
C LEU A 81 -2.67 5.42 -13.14
N GLY A 82 -1.38 5.12 -12.98
CA GLY A 82 -0.31 5.84 -13.66
C GLY A 82 -0.41 5.73 -15.18
N LYS A 83 -0.77 4.55 -15.69
CA LYS A 83 -1.02 4.34 -17.13
C LYS A 83 -2.18 5.20 -17.63
N ILE A 84 -3.32 5.20 -16.91
CA ILE A 84 -4.48 6.01 -17.26
C ILE A 84 -4.12 7.50 -17.25
N SER A 85 -3.37 7.95 -16.23
CA SER A 85 -2.93 9.34 -16.11
C SER A 85 -2.02 9.76 -17.26
N ASN A 86 -1.14 8.87 -17.72
CA ASN A 86 -0.30 9.11 -18.91
C ASN A 86 -1.15 9.25 -20.18
N ASP A 87 -2.17 8.41 -20.35
CA ASP A 87 -3.07 8.54 -21.51
C ASP A 87 -3.82 9.88 -21.48
N ILE A 88 -4.36 10.28 -20.34
CA ILE A 88 -5.04 11.57 -20.18
C ILE A 88 -4.11 12.72 -20.56
N ARG A 89 -2.85 12.70 -20.05
CA ARG A 89 -1.84 13.72 -20.37
C ARG A 89 -1.55 13.76 -21.88
N LEU A 90 -1.42 12.62 -22.50
CA LEU A 90 -1.12 12.51 -23.93
C LEU A 90 -2.29 12.97 -24.78
N MET A 91 -3.52 12.48 -24.50
CA MET A 91 -4.72 12.85 -25.24
C MET A 91 -5.08 14.34 -25.09
N SER A 92 -4.76 14.96 -23.96
CA SER A 92 -5.00 16.40 -23.74
C SER A 92 -3.88 17.31 -24.27
N SER A 93 -2.83 16.76 -24.86
CA SER A 93 -1.72 17.53 -25.40
C SER A 93 -2.12 18.33 -26.65
N GLY A 94 -1.61 19.50 -26.80
CA GLY A 94 -1.92 20.37 -27.95
C GLY A 94 -2.11 21.81 -27.51
N PRO A 95 -2.85 22.66 -28.28
CA PRO A 95 -3.77 22.30 -29.41
C PRO A 95 -3.13 22.09 -30.77
N VAL A 96 -1.90 22.55 -31.00
CA VAL A 96 -1.30 22.55 -32.36
C VAL A 96 -0.30 21.39 -32.55
N ALA A 97 0.59 21.18 -31.57
CA ALA A 97 1.64 20.18 -31.64
C ALA A 97 1.37 18.98 -30.70
N GLY A 98 0.14 18.55 -30.57
CA GLY A 98 -0.29 17.42 -29.76
C GLY A 98 -1.54 16.76 -30.30
N PHE A 99 -2.08 15.76 -29.58
CA PHE A 99 -3.23 14.99 -30.05
C PHE A 99 -4.57 15.76 -29.96
N SER A 100 -4.73 16.57 -28.91
CA SER A 100 -5.97 17.37 -28.69
C SER A 100 -7.28 16.55 -28.77
N GLU A 101 -7.23 15.28 -28.33
CA GLU A 101 -8.38 14.35 -28.35
C GLU A 101 -9.40 14.68 -27.27
N ILE A 102 -8.94 15.21 -26.14
CA ILE A 102 -9.80 15.60 -25.02
C ILE A 102 -9.42 16.98 -24.48
N ASN A 103 -10.41 17.69 -23.98
CA ASN A 103 -10.22 18.93 -23.22
C ASN A 103 -10.38 18.64 -21.71
N ILE A 104 -9.39 19.07 -20.93
CA ILE A 104 -9.42 18.97 -19.48
C ILE A 104 -9.71 20.34 -18.86
N PRO A 105 -10.41 20.42 -17.70
CA PRO A 105 -10.68 21.68 -17.04
C PRO A 105 -9.39 22.29 -16.50
N ALA A 106 -9.25 23.62 -16.62
CA ALA A 106 -8.18 24.37 -15.98
C ALA A 106 -8.41 24.43 -14.47
N VAL A 107 -7.47 23.91 -13.70
CA VAL A 107 -7.52 23.93 -12.21
C VAL A 107 -6.66 25.05 -11.60
N HIS A 108 -5.75 25.60 -12.39
CA HIS A 108 -4.93 26.77 -12.05
C HIS A 108 -4.40 27.45 -13.32
N ALA A 109 -3.79 28.62 -13.20
CA ALA A 109 -3.07 29.25 -14.31
C ALA A 109 -1.93 28.37 -14.77
N GLY A 110 -1.94 27.94 -16.04
CA GLY A 110 -0.94 27.02 -16.61
C GLY A 110 0.41 27.65 -16.90
N SER A 111 0.47 28.99 -17.01
CA SER A 111 1.71 29.74 -17.26
C SER A 111 1.51 31.21 -16.92
N SER A 112 2.59 31.86 -16.44
CA SER A 112 2.61 33.32 -16.24
C SER A 112 2.82 34.14 -17.54
N ILE A 113 3.30 33.50 -18.60
CA ILE A 113 3.68 34.17 -19.86
C ILE A 113 2.90 33.68 -21.08
N MET A 114 2.16 32.60 -20.97
CA MET A 114 1.35 32.01 -22.06
C MET A 114 -0.13 32.04 -21.68
N PRO A 115 -0.90 33.07 -22.08
CA PRO A 115 -2.33 33.15 -21.79
C PRO A 115 -3.08 31.94 -22.35
N GLY A 116 -4.03 31.41 -21.56
CA GLY A 116 -4.87 30.28 -21.98
C GLY A 116 -4.20 28.90 -21.96
N LYS A 117 -2.94 28.78 -21.51
CA LYS A 117 -2.29 27.49 -21.32
C LYS A 117 -2.98 26.69 -20.21
N VAL A 118 -3.38 25.47 -20.50
CA VAL A 118 -3.93 24.50 -19.56
C VAL A 118 -2.95 23.34 -19.42
N ASN A 119 -2.50 23.07 -18.19
CA ASN A 119 -1.65 21.91 -17.88
C ASN A 119 -2.51 20.75 -17.34
N PRO A 120 -2.15 19.49 -17.60
CA PRO A 120 -2.83 18.31 -17.04
C PRO A 120 -2.39 18.03 -15.60
N SER A 121 -2.40 19.06 -14.74
CA SER A 121 -1.75 19.04 -13.42
C SER A 121 -2.28 17.97 -12.48
N LEU A 122 -3.58 17.64 -12.54
CA LEU A 122 -4.13 16.55 -11.73
C LEU A 122 -3.60 15.18 -12.17
N ALA A 123 -3.47 14.97 -13.48
CA ALA A 123 -2.89 13.74 -14.00
C ALA A 123 -1.37 13.64 -13.73
N GLU A 124 -0.67 14.77 -13.74
CA GLU A 124 0.75 14.85 -13.33
C GLU A 124 0.91 14.55 -11.83
N CYS A 125 0.07 15.10 -10.98
CA CYS A 125 0.03 14.82 -9.56
C CYS A 125 -0.24 13.33 -9.31
N MET A 126 -1.22 12.74 -9.98
CA MET A 126 -1.50 11.31 -9.88
C MET A 126 -0.29 10.46 -10.27
N ASN A 127 0.46 10.83 -11.32
CA ASN A 127 1.69 10.12 -11.67
C ASN A 127 2.75 10.19 -10.56
N MET A 128 2.94 11.36 -9.95
CA MET A 128 3.89 11.53 -8.84
C MET A 128 3.51 10.68 -7.63
N ILE A 129 2.22 10.62 -7.29
CA ILE A 129 1.69 9.72 -6.26
C ILE A 129 1.99 8.25 -6.62
N CYS A 130 1.71 7.83 -7.85
CA CYS A 130 1.99 6.46 -8.30
C CYS A 130 3.49 6.12 -8.19
N PHE A 131 4.39 7.04 -8.53
CA PHE A 131 5.83 6.82 -8.40
C PHE A 131 6.25 6.67 -6.94
N SER A 132 5.68 7.48 -6.04
CA SER A 132 5.92 7.37 -4.60
C SER A 132 5.46 6.01 -4.04
N ILE A 133 4.27 5.56 -4.42
CA ILE A 133 3.74 4.24 -4.02
C ILE A 133 4.64 3.10 -4.52
N ILE A 134 5.14 3.17 -5.74
CA ILE A 134 6.05 2.16 -6.28
C ILE A 134 7.37 2.14 -5.50
N GLY A 135 7.91 3.31 -5.13
CA GLY A 135 9.09 3.43 -4.29
C GLY A 135 8.88 2.84 -2.89
N ASN A 136 7.74 3.11 -2.28
CA ASN A 136 7.35 2.57 -0.98
C ASN A 136 7.22 1.04 -1.01
N ASP A 137 6.64 0.46 -2.07
CA ASP A 137 6.56 -1.00 -2.24
C ASP A 137 7.95 -1.64 -2.34
N THR A 138 8.89 -1.00 -3.03
CA THR A 138 10.28 -1.45 -3.08
C THR A 138 10.91 -1.46 -1.68
N THR A 139 10.66 -0.44 -0.86
CA THR A 139 11.09 -0.39 0.54
C THR A 139 10.51 -1.54 1.35
N VAL A 140 9.22 -1.83 1.19
CA VAL A 140 8.55 -2.96 1.86
C VAL A 140 9.16 -4.29 1.44
N ALA A 141 9.46 -4.48 0.15
CA ALA A 141 10.07 -5.71 -0.36
C ALA A 141 11.46 -5.96 0.26
N PHE A 142 12.32 -4.95 0.30
CA PHE A 142 13.63 -5.04 0.95
C PHE A 142 13.51 -5.28 2.46
N ALA A 143 12.59 -4.62 3.13
CA ALA A 143 12.36 -4.82 4.56
C ALA A 143 11.82 -6.23 4.85
N ALA A 144 10.96 -6.77 3.99
CA ALA A 144 10.42 -8.11 4.15
C ALA A 144 11.48 -9.21 4.05
N GLN A 145 12.47 -9.06 3.16
CA GLN A 145 13.57 -10.04 3.03
C GLN A 145 14.64 -9.92 4.12
N ALA A 146 14.69 -8.82 4.87
CA ALA A 146 15.74 -8.55 5.85
C ALA A 146 15.54 -9.26 7.19
N GLY A 147 14.59 -10.20 7.30
CA GLY A 147 14.44 -11.05 8.48
C GLY A 147 15.63 -11.97 8.67
N GLN A 148 15.93 -12.28 9.93
CA GLN A 148 16.97 -13.22 10.31
C GLN A 148 16.39 -14.28 11.24
N PHE A 149 16.57 -15.54 10.90
CA PHE A 149 16.04 -16.69 11.64
C PHE A 149 14.53 -16.55 11.91
N GLU A 150 14.11 -16.53 13.16
CA GLU A 150 12.70 -16.55 13.57
C GLU A 150 12.05 -15.16 13.66
N LEU A 151 12.79 -14.08 13.37
CA LEU A 151 12.30 -12.72 13.57
C LEU A 151 12.64 -11.79 12.41
N ASN A 152 11.69 -10.96 12.04
CA ASN A 152 11.91 -9.80 11.19
C ASN A 152 11.53 -8.52 11.96
N VAL A 153 12.52 -7.68 12.23
CA VAL A 153 12.37 -6.44 13.02
C VAL A 153 12.09 -5.20 12.18
N MET A 154 11.95 -5.32 10.86
CA MET A 154 11.80 -4.19 9.93
C MET A 154 10.36 -3.67 9.83
N LEU A 155 9.46 -4.06 10.72
CA LEU A 155 8.06 -3.62 10.73
C LEU A 155 7.86 -2.11 10.73
N PRO A 156 8.63 -1.28 11.49
CA PRO A 156 8.39 0.16 11.52
C PRO A 156 8.51 0.83 10.15
N VAL A 157 9.52 0.48 9.35
CA VAL A 157 9.69 1.04 8.01
C VAL A 157 8.64 0.51 7.04
N MET A 158 8.24 -0.76 7.18
CA MET A 158 7.16 -1.32 6.35
C MET A 158 5.82 -0.64 6.66
N LEU A 159 5.51 -0.44 7.95
CA LEU A 159 4.31 0.25 8.38
C LEU A 159 4.26 1.68 7.82
N LYS A 160 5.36 2.43 7.97
CA LYS A 160 5.46 3.78 7.42
C LYS A 160 5.20 3.80 5.91
N ALA A 161 5.88 2.93 5.15
CA ALA A 161 5.76 2.89 3.69
C ALA A 161 4.33 2.53 3.23
N VAL A 162 3.66 1.59 3.91
CA VAL A 162 2.27 1.21 3.59
C VAL A 162 1.30 2.33 3.95
N LEU A 163 1.44 2.95 5.13
CA LEU A 163 0.56 4.07 5.54
C LEU A 163 0.74 5.27 4.60
N ASP A 164 1.97 5.69 4.33
CA ASP A 164 2.23 6.77 3.36
C ASP A 164 1.57 6.48 2.00
N SER A 165 1.57 5.21 1.56
CA SER A 165 0.95 4.81 0.29
C SER A 165 -0.58 4.80 0.30
N THR A 166 -1.19 4.70 1.47
CA THR A 166 -2.67 4.70 1.62
C THR A 166 -3.23 6.08 1.92
N ASP A 167 -2.41 7.01 2.39
CA ASP A 167 -2.81 8.36 2.76
C ASP A 167 -2.66 9.36 1.58
N MET A 168 -1.93 8.99 0.52
CA MET A 168 -1.79 9.75 -0.72
C MET A 168 -2.99 9.62 -1.64
#